data_81982931491f0dfe0461c9ddab1eb5cc
#
_entry.id   81982931491f0dfe0461c9ddab1eb5cc
#
_cell.length_a   1.000
_cell.length_b   1.000
_cell.length_c   1.000
_cell.angle_alpha   90.00
_cell.angle_beta   90.00
_cell.angle_gamma   90.00
#
_symmetry.space_group_name_H-M   'P 1'
#
loop_
_entity.id
_entity.type
_entity.pdbx_description
1 polymer ?
#
loop_
_entity_poly.entity_id
_entity_poly.type
_entity_poly.pdbx_seq_one_letter_code
_entity_poly.pdbx_strand_id
1 'polypeptide(L)'
;GNYTLDPYKNCEFGCLYCDSSFEKTIYVKQNAGDVLKKELKGIEKGRIIVGSVHDPYQRVEKNTGLTRKLLRIIMKHGFSCHILTKSDLILRDLDVLLDIGDCKVTVSIISLDQKVSQVFEKNVPSPELRMHVVKELNKHGIQTGVALIPLLPFIVENELEGIVKQSKNYGSRYFLFKPLELKGDQKRIFMDVLKEHYPYLVEQYTQLYKESYTPDERYINKLNDRIIFLCKKYGIPYSL
;
A
#
# COMPACT_ATOMS: atom_id res chain seq x y z
N GLY A 1 -10.70 -8.54 -4.15
CA GLY A 1 -10.53 -8.99 -5.55
C GLY A 1 -10.65 -10.50 -5.66
N ASN A 2 -10.85 -10.99 -6.86
CA ASN A 2 -11.01 -12.42 -7.14
C ASN A 2 -9.64 -13.08 -7.44
N TYR A 3 -8.72 -12.28 -7.98
CA TYR A 3 -7.41 -12.74 -8.45
C TYR A 3 -6.30 -11.80 -7.97
N THR A 4 -5.06 -12.29 -7.95
CA THR A 4 -3.88 -11.49 -7.60
C THR A 4 -2.83 -11.57 -8.70
N LEU A 5 -2.10 -10.48 -8.91
CA LEU A 5 -1.03 -10.37 -9.90
C LEU A 5 0.13 -9.55 -9.31
N ASP A 6 1.26 -10.19 -9.13
CA ASP A 6 2.50 -9.55 -8.71
C ASP A 6 3.55 -9.72 -9.82
N PRO A 7 3.89 -8.65 -10.57
CA PRO A 7 4.84 -8.68 -11.69
C PRO A 7 6.26 -9.04 -11.28
N TYR A 8 6.59 -8.74 -10.04
CA TYR A 8 7.91 -8.91 -9.45
C TYR A 8 7.84 -9.83 -8.24
N LYS A 9 8.98 -10.44 -7.87
CA LYS A 9 9.21 -11.03 -6.56
C LYS A 9 10.25 -10.18 -5.86
N ASN A 10 10.01 -9.88 -4.57
CA ASN A 10 10.71 -8.93 -3.72
C ASN A 10 10.48 -7.47 -4.12
N CYS A 11 10.90 -6.52 -3.27
CA CYS A 11 10.59 -5.11 -3.43
C CYS A 11 11.77 -4.21 -3.08
N GLU A 12 12.14 -3.31 -4.00
CA GLU A 12 13.25 -2.36 -3.83
C GLU A 12 12.98 -1.28 -2.77
N PHE A 13 11.73 -1.10 -2.34
CA PHE A 13 11.37 -0.07 -1.36
C PHE A 13 11.94 -0.34 0.03
N GLY A 14 12.16 -1.61 0.37
CA GLY A 14 12.88 -1.97 1.60
C GLY A 14 12.21 -1.48 2.88
N CYS A 15 10.87 -1.48 2.93
CA CYS A 15 10.13 -1.04 4.12
C CYS A 15 10.44 -1.94 5.32
N LEU A 16 10.85 -1.34 6.44
CA LEU A 16 11.33 -2.07 7.62
C LEU A 16 10.24 -2.78 8.44
N TYR A 17 8.99 -2.62 8.05
CA TYR A 17 7.83 -3.33 8.59
C TYR A 17 7.30 -4.43 7.65
N CYS A 18 7.95 -4.67 6.51
CA CYS A 18 7.46 -5.58 5.46
C CYS A 18 8.36 -6.81 5.37
N ASP A 19 7.77 -7.99 5.39
CA ASP A 19 8.47 -9.27 5.24
C ASP A 19 9.08 -9.48 3.84
N SER A 20 8.56 -8.79 2.84
CA SER A 20 9.09 -8.82 1.45
C SER A 20 10.37 -8.01 1.24
N SER A 21 10.90 -7.37 2.29
CA SER A 21 12.05 -6.45 2.20
C SER A 21 13.39 -7.08 2.54
N PHE A 22 13.41 -8.34 2.95
CA PHE A 22 14.62 -9.00 3.46
C PHE A 22 15.56 -9.47 2.36
N GLU A 23 15.05 -9.84 1.22
CA GLU A 23 15.86 -10.19 0.04
C GLU A 23 16.10 -8.96 -0.83
N LYS A 24 17.39 -8.69 -1.13
CA LYS A 24 17.79 -7.54 -1.96
C LYS A 24 17.65 -7.80 -3.45
N THR A 25 17.59 -9.06 -3.87
CA THR A 25 17.49 -9.44 -5.28
C THR A 25 16.05 -9.32 -5.74
N ILE A 26 15.82 -8.54 -6.79
CA ILE A 26 14.50 -8.40 -7.41
C ILE A 26 14.40 -9.34 -8.60
N TYR A 27 13.36 -10.15 -8.62
CA TYR A 27 13.11 -11.06 -9.75
C TYR A 27 11.98 -10.50 -10.62
N VAL A 28 12.28 -10.37 -11.91
CA VAL A 28 11.35 -9.90 -12.94
C VAL A 28 10.69 -11.11 -13.60
N LYS A 29 9.39 -11.24 -13.54
CA LYS A 29 8.63 -12.35 -14.12
C LYS A 29 8.44 -12.12 -15.63
N GLN A 30 9.49 -12.34 -16.42
CA GLN A 30 9.53 -11.98 -17.85
C GLN A 30 8.41 -12.59 -18.69
N ASN A 31 7.99 -13.81 -18.40
CA ASN A 31 6.91 -14.54 -19.09
C ASN A 31 5.51 -14.24 -18.55
N ALA A 32 5.37 -13.35 -17.53
CA ALA A 32 4.08 -13.06 -16.90
C ALA A 32 3.01 -12.63 -17.90
N GLY A 33 3.37 -11.91 -18.97
CA GLY A 33 2.42 -11.49 -19.99
C GLY A 33 1.78 -12.66 -20.75
N ASP A 34 2.53 -13.68 -21.07
CA ASP A 34 2.01 -14.83 -21.82
C ASP A 34 1.22 -15.78 -20.92
N VAL A 35 1.68 -15.97 -19.68
CA VAL A 35 0.93 -16.69 -18.64
C VAL A 35 -0.42 -16.01 -18.40
N LEU A 36 -0.41 -14.69 -18.16
CA LEU A 36 -1.65 -13.92 -17.90
C LEU A 36 -2.65 -14.03 -19.06
N LYS A 37 -2.21 -13.88 -20.31
CA LYS A 37 -3.08 -14.04 -21.50
C LYS A 37 -3.74 -15.42 -21.56
N LYS A 38 -3.01 -16.48 -21.18
CA LYS A 38 -3.53 -17.84 -21.16
C LYS A 38 -4.56 -18.02 -20.06
N GLU A 39 -4.25 -17.58 -18.84
CA GLU A 39 -5.12 -17.70 -17.68
C GLU A 39 -6.42 -16.93 -17.84
N LEU A 40 -6.36 -15.67 -18.32
CA LEU A 40 -7.55 -14.82 -18.47
C LEU A 40 -8.58 -15.34 -19.49
N LYS A 41 -8.21 -16.27 -20.38
CA LYS A 41 -9.14 -16.91 -21.31
C LYS A 41 -10.01 -17.99 -20.66
N GLY A 42 -9.53 -18.58 -19.55
CA GLY A 42 -10.18 -19.74 -18.92
C GLY A 42 -10.92 -19.43 -17.62
N ILE A 43 -10.98 -18.17 -17.19
CA ILE A 43 -11.58 -17.76 -15.91
C ILE A 43 -12.71 -16.74 -16.10
N GLU A 44 -13.62 -16.70 -15.14
CA GLU A 44 -14.69 -15.71 -15.08
C GLU A 44 -14.15 -14.28 -14.92
N LYS A 45 -14.89 -13.31 -15.47
CA LYS A 45 -14.53 -11.89 -15.28
C LYS A 45 -14.60 -11.51 -13.80
N GLY A 46 -13.59 -10.80 -13.36
CA GLY A 46 -13.49 -10.38 -11.98
C GLY A 46 -12.46 -9.28 -11.80
N ARG A 47 -12.19 -8.94 -10.56
CA ARG A 47 -11.20 -7.91 -10.21
C ARG A 47 -9.86 -8.54 -9.90
N ILE A 48 -8.81 -8.07 -10.58
CA ILE A 48 -7.42 -8.45 -10.37
C ILE A 48 -6.76 -7.44 -9.43
N ILE A 49 -6.26 -7.89 -8.29
CA ILE A 49 -5.43 -7.08 -7.41
C ILE A 49 -4.00 -7.13 -7.96
N VAL A 50 -3.45 -5.96 -8.29
CA VAL A 50 -2.08 -5.83 -8.79
C VAL A 50 -1.20 -5.23 -7.69
N GLY A 51 -0.13 -5.94 -7.33
CA GLY A 51 0.75 -5.53 -6.23
C GLY A 51 0.24 -5.91 -4.85
N SER A 52 -0.31 -7.12 -4.70
CA SER A 52 -0.83 -7.61 -3.42
C SER A 52 0.26 -7.90 -2.39
N VAL A 53 1.45 -8.25 -2.84
CA VAL A 53 2.61 -8.59 -2.00
C VAL A 53 3.77 -7.63 -2.26
N HIS A 54 4.10 -7.39 -3.53
CA HIS A 54 5.23 -6.57 -3.94
C HIS A 54 4.76 -5.37 -4.78
N ASP A 55 5.36 -4.21 -4.54
CA ASP A 55 4.93 -3.01 -5.27
C ASP A 55 5.15 -3.16 -6.79
N PRO A 56 4.11 -3.01 -7.61
CA PRO A 56 4.20 -3.19 -9.06
C PRO A 56 4.89 -2.02 -9.77
N TYR A 57 5.06 -0.88 -9.08
CA TYR A 57 5.70 0.33 -9.60
C TYR A 57 7.02 0.66 -8.90
N GLN A 58 7.72 -0.36 -8.37
CA GLN A 58 9.07 -0.20 -7.86
C GLN A 58 10.04 0.24 -8.97
N ARG A 59 11.26 0.68 -8.63
CA ARG A 59 12.18 1.34 -9.58
C ARG A 59 12.48 0.54 -10.84
N VAL A 60 12.61 -0.79 -10.74
CA VAL A 60 12.87 -1.68 -11.87
C VAL A 60 11.80 -1.56 -12.96
N GLU A 61 10.56 -1.18 -12.60
CA GLU A 61 9.46 -0.99 -13.54
C GLU A 61 9.74 0.15 -14.55
N LYS A 62 10.57 1.15 -14.19
CA LYS A 62 10.97 2.21 -15.12
C LYS A 62 11.64 1.65 -16.40
N ASN A 63 12.41 0.57 -16.22
CA ASN A 63 13.20 -0.03 -17.31
C ASN A 63 12.46 -1.21 -17.97
N THR A 64 11.69 -1.97 -17.21
CA THR A 64 11.03 -3.19 -17.70
C THR A 64 9.68 -2.93 -18.37
N GLY A 65 8.93 -1.95 -17.89
CA GLY A 65 7.57 -1.66 -18.35
C GLY A 65 6.62 -2.86 -18.20
N LEU A 66 6.95 -3.81 -17.32
CA LEU A 66 6.20 -5.06 -17.20
C LEU A 66 4.80 -4.83 -16.65
N THR A 67 4.66 -4.03 -15.61
CA THR A 67 3.35 -3.66 -15.03
C THR A 67 2.45 -3.03 -16.08
N ARG A 68 2.97 -2.04 -16.83
CA ARG A 68 2.24 -1.41 -17.93
C ARG A 68 1.79 -2.42 -18.98
N LYS A 69 2.66 -3.36 -19.36
CA LYS A 69 2.35 -4.44 -20.32
C LYS A 69 1.21 -5.32 -19.79
N LEU A 70 1.24 -5.69 -18.51
CA LEU A 70 0.23 -6.53 -17.88
C LEU A 70 -1.11 -5.82 -17.75
N LEU A 71 -1.13 -4.54 -17.40
CA LEU A 71 -2.35 -3.72 -17.36
C LEU A 71 -3.02 -3.62 -18.73
N ARG A 72 -2.25 -3.47 -19.82
CA ARG A 72 -2.79 -3.52 -21.18
C ARG A 72 -3.42 -4.88 -21.54
N ILE A 73 -2.90 -5.98 -20.99
CA ILE A 73 -3.48 -7.31 -21.16
C ILE A 73 -4.79 -7.41 -20.36
N ILE A 74 -4.83 -6.93 -19.12
CA ILE A 74 -6.04 -6.88 -18.29
C ILE A 74 -7.15 -6.09 -18.99
N MET A 75 -6.82 -4.90 -19.49
CA MET A 75 -7.72 -4.03 -20.26
C MET A 75 -8.31 -4.76 -21.50
N LYS A 76 -7.44 -5.32 -22.34
CA LYS A 76 -7.86 -6.04 -23.57
C LYS A 76 -8.73 -7.25 -23.29
N HIS A 77 -8.63 -7.87 -22.15
CA HIS A 77 -9.45 -9.00 -21.74
C HIS A 77 -10.69 -8.58 -20.93
N GLY A 78 -10.96 -7.28 -20.75
CA GLY A 78 -12.14 -6.75 -20.06
C GLY A 78 -12.25 -7.15 -18.58
N PHE A 79 -11.13 -7.26 -17.88
CA PHE A 79 -11.09 -7.42 -16.43
C PHE A 79 -10.98 -6.07 -15.74
N SER A 80 -11.55 -5.96 -14.56
CA SER A 80 -11.32 -4.83 -13.68
C SER A 80 -10.04 -5.01 -12.89
N CYS A 81 -9.44 -3.92 -12.39
CA CYS A 81 -8.26 -4.03 -11.55
C CYS A 81 -8.32 -3.14 -10.30
N HIS A 82 -7.54 -3.54 -9.30
CA HIS A 82 -7.26 -2.74 -8.13
C HIS A 82 -5.75 -2.77 -7.87
N ILE A 83 -5.11 -1.63 -8.03
CA ILE A 83 -3.66 -1.51 -7.94
C ILE A 83 -3.29 -0.98 -6.55
N LEU A 84 -2.31 -1.63 -5.91
CA LEU A 84 -1.75 -1.20 -4.63
C LEU A 84 -0.32 -0.72 -4.86
N THR A 85 0.00 0.52 -4.46
CA THR A 85 1.36 1.06 -4.68
C THR A 85 1.72 2.16 -3.69
N LYS A 86 3.02 2.39 -3.55
CA LYS A 86 3.63 3.55 -2.88
C LYS A 86 4.31 4.50 -3.88
N SER A 87 4.23 4.19 -5.18
CA SER A 87 5.03 4.86 -6.21
C SER A 87 4.26 5.94 -6.96
N ASP A 88 4.94 7.02 -7.26
CA ASP A 88 4.49 8.05 -8.19
C ASP A 88 4.59 7.63 -9.67
N LEU A 89 5.35 6.58 -9.96
CA LEU A 89 5.51 6.05 -11.33
C LEU A 89 4.18 5.60 -11.95
N ILE A 90 3.16 5.31 -11.15
CA ILE A 90 1.83 4.94 -11.64
C ILE A 90 1.22 6.04 -12.55
N LEU A 91 1.58 7.31 -12.34
CA LEU A 91 1.09 8.42 -13.18
C LEU A 91 1.54 8.32 -14.64
N ARG A 92 2.63 7.60 -14.92
CA ARG A 92 3.06 7.27 -16.30
C ARG A 92 1.98 6.51 -17.09
N ASP A 93 1.18 5.73 -16.39
CA ASP A 93 0.27 4.75 -16.99
C ASP A 93 -1.20 5.23 -16.99
N LEU A 94 -1.44 6.53 -16.76
CA LEU A 94 -2.78 7.14 -16.75
C LEU A 94 -3.61 6.76 -17.97
N ASP A 95 -3.02 6.77 -19.16
CA ASP A 95 -3.68 6.38 -20.40
C ASP A 95 -4.25 4.96 -20.35
N VAL A 96 -3.48 4.02 -19.83
CA VAL A 96 -3.90 2.61 -19.68
C VAL A 96 -4.95 2.46 -18.58
N LEU A 97 -4.77 3.17 -17.46
CA LEU A 97 -5.70 3.09 -16.32
C LEU A 97 -7.10 3.61 -16.67
N LEU A 98 -7.18 4.68 -17.47
CA LEU A 98 -8.44 5.25 -17.94
C LEU A 98 -9.21 4.31 -18.86
N ASP A 99 -8.51 3.51 -19.65
CA ASP A 99 -9.12 2.55 -20.58
C ASP A 99 -9.59 1.26 -19.89
N ILE A 100 -9.24 1.03 -18.62
CA ILE A 100 -9.75 -0.08 -17.81
C ILE A 100 -11.09 0.33 -17.20
N GLY A 101 -12.19 -0.30 -17.61
CA GLY A 101 -13.55 0.12 -17.27
C GLY A 101 -13.89 0.25 -15.77
N ASP A 102 -13.25 -0.52 -14.90
CA ASP A 102 -13.35 -0.38 -13.42
C ASP A 102 -11.94 -0.54 -12.83
N CYS A 103 -11.24 0.59 -12.81
CA CYS A 103 -9.89 0.68 -12.24
C CYS A 103 -9.93 1.41 -10.89
N LYS A 104 -9.38 0.75 -9.86
CA LYS A 104 -9.15 1.37 -8.55
C LYS A 104 -7.66 1.41 -8.25
N VAL A 105 -7.23 2.46 -7.57
CA VAL A 105 -5.85 2.58 -7.08
C VAL A 105 -5.87 2.88 -5.58
N THR A 106 -5.08 2.17 -4.83
CA THR A 106 -4.81 2.48 -3.42
C THR A 106 -3.36 2.89 -3.26
N VAL A 107 -3.15 4.10 -2.75
CA VAL A 107 -1.82 4.62 -2.43
C VAL A 107 -1.56 4.43 -0.94
N SER A 108 -0.50 3.68 -0.61
CA SER A 108 -0.14 3.43 0.79
C SER A 108 0.65 4.60 1.38
N ILE A 109 0.23 5.09 2.54
CA ILE A 109 0.86 6.19 3.29
C ILE A 109 0.83 5.82 4.76
N ILE A 110 2.01 5.67 5.40
CA ILE A 110 2.08 5.30 6.82
C ILE A 110 2.11 6.51 7.76
N SER A 111 2.55 7.67 7.27
CA SER A 111 2.66 8.92 8.03
C SER A 111 2.72 10.09 7.06
N LEU A 112 2.32 11.28 7.52
CA LEU A 112 2.57 12.55 6.81
C LEU A 112 3.92 13.15 7.18
N ASP A 113 4.51 12.74 8.31
CA ASP A 113 5.84 13.18 8.72
C ASP A 113 6.90 12.48 7.86
N GLN A 114 7.65 13.32 7.13
CA GLN A 114 8.78 12.86 6.30
C GLN A 114 9.84 12.11 7.12
N LYS A 115 10.08 12.47 8.38
CA LYS A 115 11.06 11.82 9.24
C LYS A 115 10.62 10.39 9.58
N VAL A 116 9.36 10.19 9.95
CA VAL A 116 8.79 8.86 10.18
C VAL A 116 8.88 8.01 8.92
N SER A 117 8.48 8.58 7.77
CA SER A 117 8.58 7.89 6.48
C SER A 117 10.03 7.49 6.16
N GLN A 118 11.00 8.37 6.36
CA GLN A 118 12.41 8.06 6.10
C GLN A 118 12.98 6.95 6.98
N VAL A 119 12.53 6.83 8.22
CA VAL A 119 12.95 5.74 9.13
C VAL A 119 12.43 4.41 8.62
N PHE A 120 11.17 4.29 8.27
CA PHE A 120 10.55 2.99 7.95
C PHE A 120 10.47 2.68 6.45
N GLU A 121 10.53 3.68 5.58
CA GLU A 121 10.30 3.60 4.12
C GLU A 121 11.40 4.33 3.33
N LYS A 122 12.67 4.04 3.62
CA LYS A 122 13.85 4.79 3.12
C LYS A 122 13.88 5.01 1.60
N ASN A 123 13.37 4.07 0.80
CA ASN A 123 13.44 4.12 -0.66
C ASN A 123 12.09 4.41 -1.32
N VAL A 124 11.10 4.79 -0.54
CA VAL A 124 9.74 5.11 -1.02
C VAL A 124 9.63 6.61 -1.32
N PRO A 125 8.84 7.04 -2.30
CA PRO A 125 8.53 8.45 -2.52
C PRO A 125 7.97 9.13 -1.27
N SER A 126 8.22 10.43 -1.11
CA SER A 126 7.77 11.18 0.07
C SER A 126 6.24 11.09 0.27
N PRO A 127 5.75 11.24 1.51
CA PRO A 127 4.31 11.28 1.77
C PRO A 127 3.57 12.33 0.95
N GLU A 128 4.16 13.51 0.80
CA GLU A 128 3.61 14.60 -0.01
C GLU A 128 3.45 14.20 -1.49
N LEU A 129 4.47 13.58 -2.08
CA LEU A 129 4.42 13.10 -3.47
C LEU A 129 3.35 12.01 -3.64
N ARG A 130 3.22 11.11 -2.67
CA ARG A 130 2.19 10.07 -2.68
C ARG A 130 0.76 10.67 -2.54
N MET A 131 0.58 11.70 -1.72
CA MET A 131 -0.69 12.43 -1.67
C MET A 131 -0.98 13.16 -3.00
N HIS A 132 0.04 13.72 -3.64
CA HIS A 132 -0.11 14.29 -4.98
C HIS A 132 -0.58 13.26 -6.00
N VAL A 133 -0.06 12.02 -5.96
CA VAL A 133 -0.55 10.91 -6.79
C VAL A 133 -2.04 10.67 -6.58
N VAL A 134 -2.52 10.63 -5.34
CA VAL A 134 -3.95 10.49 -5.03
C VAL A 134 -4.76 11.59 -5.70
N LYS A 135 -4.31 12.85 -5.61
CA LYS A 135 -4.98 14.00 -6.23
C LYS A 135 -5.04 13.88 -7.74
N GLU A 136 -3.90 13.60 -8.38
CA GLU A 136 -3.84 13.55 -9.84
C GLU A 136 -4.67 12.40 -10.42
N LEU A 137 -4.62 11.22 -9.82
CA LEU A 137 -5.44 10.09 -10.25
C LEU A 137 -6.95 10.39 -10.14
N ASN A 138 -7.40 10.95 -9.01
CA ASN A 138 -8.81 11.31 -8.82
C ASN A 138 -9.25 12.43 -9.77
N LYS A 139 -8.39 13.43 -10.03
CA LYS A 139 -8.65 14.50 -11.00
C LYS A 139 -8.89 13.96 -12.41
N HIS A 140 -8.22 12.87 -12.78
CA HIS A 140 -8.42 12.19 -14.07
C HIS A 140 -9.55 11.15 -14.05
N GLY A 141 -10.30 11.03 -12.95
CA GLY A 141 -11.45 10.12 -12.86
C GLY A 141 -11.13 8.70 -12.39
N ILE A 142 -9.87 8.40 -12.07
CA ILE A 142 -9.48 7.10 -11.50
C ILE A 142 -9.92 7.06 -10.03
N GLN A 143 -10.71 6.06 -9.65
CA GLN A 143 -11.17 5.89 -8.27
C GLN A 143 -9.97 5.54 -7.35
N THR A 144 -9.46 6.55 -6.64
CA THR A 144 -8.25 6.39 -5.84
C THR A 144 -8.54 6.61 -4.36
N GLY A 145 -7.94 5.76 -3.52
CA GLY A 145 -7.99 5.85 -2.06
C GLY A 145 -6.61 5.84 -1.41
N VAL A 146 -6.60 6.08 -0.10
CA VAL A 146 -5.41 6.01 0.75
C VAL A 146 -5.49 4.78 1.64
N ALA A 147 -4.36 4.10 1.84
CA ALA A 147 -4.22 3.03 2.82
C ALA A 147 -3.16 3.38 3.88
N LEU A 148 -3.58 3.49 5.13
CA LEU A 148 -2.73 3.49 6.32
C LEU A 148 -2.47 2.03 6.73
N ILE A 149 -1.66 1.34 5.93
CA ILE A 149 -1.32 -0.07 6.09
C ILE A 149 0.20 -0.24 5.90
N PRO A 150 0.91 -0.57 7.00
CA PRO A 150 0.40 -0.73 8.35
C PRO A 150 0.22 0.61 9.10
N LEU A 151 -0.72 0.64 10.04
CA LEU A 151 -0.75 1.64 11.08
C LEU A 151 0.30 1.28 12.13
N LEU A 152 1.25 2.19 12.38
CA LEU A 152 2.32 2.00 13.36
C LEU A 152 1.84 2.47 14.75
N PRO A 153 1.61 1.55 15.71
CA PRO A 153 1.15 1.88 17.06
C PRO A 153 2.01 2.95 17.72
N PHE A 154 1.41 3.86 18.47
CA PHE A 154 2.05 4.96 19.22
C PHE A 154 2.78 6.00 18.34
N ILE A 155 3.35 5.59 17.20
CA ILE A 155 4.17 6.47 16.33
C ILE A 155 3.30 7.43 15.53
N VAL A 156 2.23 6.91 14.90
CA VAL A 156 1.38 7.73 13.99
C VAL A 156 0.01 8.09 14.57
N GLU A 157 -0.26 7.73 15.83
CA GLU A 157 -1.57 7.95 16.43
C GLU A 157 -1.95 9.44 16.52
N ASN A 158 -0.97 10.30 16.79
CA ASN A 158 -1.21 11.74 16.87
C ASN A 158 -1.45 12.37 15.50
N GLU A 159 -1.07 11.68 14.41
CA GLU A 159 -1.28 12.14 13.05
C GLU A 159 -2.59 11.64 12.42
N LEU A 160 -3.32 10.70 13.05
CA LEU A 160 -4.49 10.03 12.46
C LEU A 160 -5.51 11.02 11.89
N GLU A 161 -5.84 12.07 12.63
CA GLU A 161 -6.76 13.09 12.16
C GLU A 161 -6.21 13.85 10.94
N GLY A 162 -4.92 14.21 10.98
CA GLY A 162 -4.22 14.85 9.88
C GLY A 162 -4.22 13.98 8.63
N ILE A 163 -3.91 12.68 8.76
CA ILE A 163 -3.86 11.73 7.65
C ILE A 163 -5.25 11.59 7.00
N VAL A 164 -6.31 11.36 7.78
CA VAL A 164 -7.67 11.22 7.27
C VAL A 164 -8.14 12.52 6.60
N LYS A 165 -7.92 13.67 7.26
CA LYS A 165 -8.28 15.01 6.72
C LYS A 165 -7.55 15.29 5.41
N GLN A 166 -6.24 15.06 5.35
CA GLN A 166 -5.46 15.27 4.13
C GLN A 166 -5.88 14.30 3.02
N SER A 167 -6.14 13.03 3.34
CA SER A 167 -6.68 12.09 2.36
C SER A 167 -7.95 12.62 1.70
N LYS A 168 -8.88 13.18 2.49
CA LYS A 168 -10.10 13.82 1.96
C LYS A 168 -9.79 15.04 1.11
N ASN A 169 -8.90 15.92 1.58
CA ASN A 169 -8.54 17.15 0.86
C ASN A 169 -7.88 16.89 -0.50
N TYR A 170 -7.14 15.78 -0.61
CA TYR A 170 -6.53 15.34 -1.88
C TYR A 170 -7.48 14.49 -2.75
N GLY A 171 -8.76 14.41 -2.36
CA GLY A 171 -9.81 13.79 -3.17
C GLY A 171 -9.93 12.28 -3.01
N SER A 172 -9.30 11.69 -1.99
CA SER A 172 -9.42 10.26 -1.75
C SER A 172 -10.86 9.81 -1.63
N ARG A 173 -11.24 8.77 -2.36
CA ARG A 173 -12.60 8.22 -2.40
C ARG A 173 -12.90 7.24 -1.28
N TYR A 174 -11.85 6.66 -0.69
CA TYR A 174 -11.93 5.76 0.45
C TYR A 174 -10.63 5.78 1.25
N PHE A 175 -10.71 5.32 2.48
CA PHE A 175 -9.58 5.21 3.40
C PHE A 175 -9.54 3.80 3.99
N LEU A 176 -8.42 3.10 3.82
CA LEU A 176 -8.22 1.78 4.38
C LEU A 176 -7.18 1.84 5.49
N PHE A 177 -7.31 0.99 6.48
CA PHE A 177 -6.34 0.91 7.57
C PHE A 177 -6.26 -0.51 8.11
N LYS A 178 -5.07 -0.87 8.58
CA LYS A 178 -4.80 -2.13 9.27
C LYS A 178 -3.64 -1.93 10.22
N PRO A 179 -3.72 -2.43 11.48
CA PRO A 179 -2.60 -2.34 12.41
C PRO A 179 -1.41 -3.15 11.91
N LEU A 180 -0.21 -2.76 12.38
CA LEU A 180 1.03 -3.45 12.12
C LEU A 180 0.99 -4.89 12.62
N GLU A 181 1.41 -5.84 11.80
CA GLU A 181 1.67 -7.23 12.17
C GLU A 181 3.19 -7.46 12.20
N LEU A 182 3.70 -8.06 13.27
CA LEU A 182 5.13 -8.33 13.46
C LEU A 182 5.38 -9.84 13.51
N LYS A 183 5.51 -10.46 12.32
CA LYS A 183 5.73 -11.90 12.16
C LYS A 183 7.21 -12.25 12.02
N GLY A 184 7.65 -13.33 12.67
CA GLY A 184 8.99 -13.91 12.46
C GLY A 184 10.13 -12.88 12.58
N ASP A 185 11.04 -12.89 11.63
CA ASP A 185 12.21 -11.99 11.58
C ASP A 185 11.85 -10.51 11.47
N GLN A 186 10.68 -10.19 10.91
CA GLN A 186 10.18 -8.82 10.82
C GLN A 186 10.07 -8.17 12.20
N LYS A 187 9.63 -8.93 13.23
CA LYS A 187 9.55 -8.43 14.61
C LYS A 187 10.92 -7.98 15.10
N ARG A 188 11.95 -8.79 14.90
CA ARG A 188 13.32 -8.48 15.32
C ARG A 188 13.83 -7.20 14.63
N ILE A 189 13.70 -7.11 13.30
CA ILE A 189 14.15 -5.95 12.52
C ILE A 189 13.39 -4.68 12.95
N PHE A 190 12.09 -4.76 13.12
CA PHE A 190 11.29 -3.62 13.56
C PHE A 190 11.68 -3.15 14.98
N MET A 191 11.90 -4.11 15.91
CA MET A 191 12.35 -3.78 17.28
C MET A 191 13.75 -3.17 17.29
N ASP A 192 14.65 -3.56 16.40
CA ASP A 192 15.98 -2.94 16.29
C ASP A 192 15.87 -1.49 15.79
N VAL A 193 14.98 -1.21 14.84
CA VAL A 193 14.65 0.16 14.41
C VAL A 193 14.06 1.00 15.56
N LEU A 194 13.18 0.40 16.38
CA LEU A 194 12.66 1.11 17.56
C LEU A 194 13.74 1.44 18.57
N LYS A 195 14.67 0.53 18.84
CA LYS A 195 15.80 0.80 19.76
C LYS A 195 16.65 1.97 19.28
N GLU A 196 16.84 2.09 17.98
CA GLU A 196 17.66 3.16 17.37
C GLU A 196 16.94 4.50 17.33
N HIS A 197 15.69 4.54 16.92
CA HIS A 197 14.98 5.79 16.62
C HIS A 197 13.89 6.17 17.64
N TYR A 198 13.33 5.19 18.36
CA TYR A 198 12.23 5.36 19.32
C TYR A 198 12.43 4.54 20.59
N PRO A 199 13.60 4.66 21.29
CA PRO A 199 13.95 3.79 22.43
C PRO A 199 12.90 3.81 23.54
N TYR A 200 12.18 4.92 23.72
CA TYR A 200 11.11 5.09 24.70
C TYR A 200 9.83 4.28 24.37
N LEU A 201 9.69 3.72 23.16
CA LEU A 201 8.56 2.87 22.75
C LEU A 201 8.85 1.37 22.86
N VAL A 202 10.09 0.96 23.08
CA VAL A 202 10.51 -0.45 23.04
C VAL A 202 9.72 -1.29 24.04
N GLU A 203 9.54 -0.81 25.27
CA GLU A 203 8.78 -1.54 26.28
C GLU A 203 7.30 -1.64 25.92
N GLN A 204 6.70 -0.55 25.44
CA GLN A 204 5.30 -0.50 25.03
C GLN A 204 5.03 -1.50 23.87
N TYR A 205 5.90 -1.56 22.86
CA TYR A 205 5.79 -2.53 21.77
C TYR A 205 6.00 -3.96 22.26
N THR A 206 6.95 -4.17 23.19
CA THR A 206 7.18 -5.50 23.78
C THR A 206 5.93 -6.03 24.48
N GLN A 207 5.23 -5.18 25.22
CA GLN A 207 3.97 -5.55 25.89
C GLN A 207 2.83 -5.71 24.88
N LEU A 208 2.69 -4.80 23.91
CA LEU A 208 1.62 -4.81 22.93
C LEU A 208 1.62 -6.07 22.05
N TYR A 209 2.80 -6.60 21.73
CA TYR A 209 3.01 -7.79 20.88
C TYR A 209 3.53 -9.00 21.68
N LYS A 210 3.22 -9.07 22.98
CA LYS A 210 3.71 -10.16 23.85
C LYS A 210 3.13 -11.50 23.47
N GLU A 211 1.81 -11.57 23.32
CA GLU A 211 1.05 -12.80 23.14
C GLU A 211 0.85 -13.19 21.66
N SER A 212 1.05 -12.25 20.74
CA SER A 212 0.76 -12.44 19.32
C SER A 212 1.66 -11.58 18.42
N TYR A 213 1.66 -11.88 17.13
CA TYR A 213 2.23 -11.00 16.09
C TYR A 213 1.32 -9.81 15.75
N THR A 214 0.09 -9.78 16.26
CA THR A 214 -0.83 -8.63 16.19
C THR A 214 -0.88 -7.91 17.54
N PRO A 215 -1.21 -6.63 17.56
CA PRO A 215 -1.46 -5.92 18.81
C PRO A 215 -2.62 -6.54 19.60
N ASP A 216 -2.68 -6.22 20.89
CA ASP A 216 -3.81 -6.57 21.76
C ASP A 216 -5.15 -6.12 21.15
N GLU A 217 -6.19 -6.95 21.26
CA GLU A 217 -7.48 -6.72 20.63
C GLU A 217 -8.18 -5.44 21.13
N ARG A 218 -8.07 -5.13 22.41
CA ARG A 218 -8.66 -3.91 22.99
C ARG A 218 -8.00 -2.65 22.42
N TYR A 219 -6.69 -2.73 22.22
CA TYR A 219 -5.94 -1.65 21.58
C TYR A 219 -6.36 -1.47 20.11
N ILE A 220 -6.47 -2.57 19.37
CA ILE A 220 -6.95 -2.54 17.97
C ILE A 220 -8.33 -1.91 17.88
N ASN A 221 -9.28 -2.35 18.72
CA ASN A 221 -10.65 -1.86 18.70
C ASN A 221 -10.71 -0.35 18.99
N LYS A 222 -9.95 0.14 19.98
CA LYS A 222 -9.86 1.58 20.27
C LYS A 222 -9.33 2.39 19.08
N LEU A 223 -8.31 1.89 18.39
CA LEU A 223 -7.79 2.57 17.21
C LEU A 223 -8.78 2.54 16.04
N ASN A 224 -9.42 1.41 15.81
CA ASN A 224 -10.44 1.27 14.77
C ASN A 224 -11.59 2.25 14.99
N ASP A 225 -12.13 2.32 16.21
CA ASP A 225 -13.20 3.24 16.57
C ASP A 225 -12.80 4.70 16.31
N ARG A 226 -11.57 5.06 16.69
CA ARG A 226 -11.03 6.41 16.46
C ARG A 226 -10.94 6.73 14.97
N ILE A 227 -10.41 5.82 14.16
CA ILE A 227 -10.26 6.04 12.71
C ILE A 227 -11.63 6.08 12.03
N ILE A 228 -12.54 5.19 12.40
CA ILE A 228 -13.93 5.19 11.89
C ILE A 228 -14.63 6.51 12.22
N PHE A 229 -14.49 6.99 13.46
CA PHE A 229 -15.02 8.30 13.86
C PHE A 229 -14.45 9.42 12.99
N LEU A 230 -13.13 9.44 12.76
CA LEU A 230 -12.48 10.45 11.93
C LEU A 230 -12.94 10.34 10.45
N CYS A 231 -13.05 9.14 9.92
CA CYS A 231 -13.55 8.93 8.57
C CYS A 231 -14.99 9.45 8.40
N LYS A 232 -15.86 9.19 9.38
CA LYS A 232 -17.23 9.76 9.42
C LYS A 232 -17.20 11.27 9.54
N LYS A 233 -16.37 11.83 10.42
CA LYS A 233 -16.21 13.30 10.61
C LYS A 233 -15.84 14.01 9.31
N TYR A 234 -14.97 13.44 8.52
CA TYR A 234 -14.50 14.03 7.26
C TYR A 234 -15.25 13.53 6.02
N GLY A 235 -16.26 12.68 6.18
CA GLY A 235 -17.07 12.16 5.08
C GLY A 235 -16.27 11.37 4.05
N ILE A 236 -15.38 10.47 4.51
CA ILE A 236 -14.63 9.54 3.68
C ILE A 236 -15.01 8.10 4.01
N PRO A 237 -15.43 7.28 3.02
CA PRO A 237 -15.67 5.86 3.24
C PRO A 237 -14.41 5.13 3.73
N TYR A 238 -14.58 4.18 4.67
CA TYR A 238 -13.49 3.38 5.24
C TYR A 238 -13.54 1.89 4.84
N SER A 239 -14.23 1.63 3.74
CA SER A 239 -14.28 0.33 3.06
C SER A 239 -14.31 0.53 1.55
N LEU A 240 -14.04 -0.52 0.78
CA LEU A 240 -14.10 -0.57 -0.69
C LEU A 240 -15.46 -1.03 -1.18
#